data_fdb610b88e2b700333f4501607f6c77d
#
_entry.id   fdb610b88e2b700333f4501607f6c77d
#
_cell.length_a   1.000
_cell.length_b   1.000
_cell.length_c   1.000
_cell.angle_alpha   90.00
_cell.angle_beta   90.00
_cell.angle_gamma   90.00
#
_symmetry.space_group_name_H-M   'P 1'
#
loop_
_entity.id
_entity.type
_entity.pdbx_description
1 polymer ?
#
loop_
_entity_poly.entity_id
_entity_poly.type
_entity_poly.pdbx_seq_one_letter_code
_entity_poly.pdbx_strand_id
1 'polypeptide(L)'
;VEEMIQEEEIDLDTVEERKLPKKEFQLPSPELLTNPVSIQGGISKDELVERANFLQQSLETFGVIGKVVNVSPGPVITLFEVEPAEGVRVNKFVALSDDLARVMEASRVRVIAPIPGKSSVGIEIPNRNPDMVYFKSVINSEKFAKSESKLTLAIGKSTNGEIATLDLAQMPHLLIAGTTGSGKSVCMNTILASVLYQATPDEVKFVIVDPKKVEMAVYRSLSKYHLLKIEDIDEPIITTPENAVIA
;
A
#
# COMPACT_ATOMS: atom_id res chain seq x y z
N VAL A 1 -41.18 -42.72 -58.27
CA VAL A 1 -39.77 -42.30 -58.39
C VAL A 1 -39.45 -41.73 -57.01
N GLU A 2 -38.87 -42.54 -56.12
CA GLU A 2 -38.36 -42.17 -54.82
C GLU A 2 -36.89 -41.67 -54.99
N GLU A 3 -36.66 -40.40 -54.81
CA GLU A 3 -35.31 -39.90 -54.68
C GLU A 3 -34.77 -40.22 -53.25
N MET A 4 -33.81 -41.11 -53.18
CA MET A 4 -33.06 -41.40 -51.98
C MET A 4 -32.17 -40.19 -51.68
N ILE A 5 -32.42 -39.53 -50.57
CA ILE A 5 -31.53 -38.53 -49.98
C ILE A 5 -30.33 -39.29 -49.40
N GLN A 6 -29.14 -39.14 -50.00
CA GLN A 6 -27.89 -39.59 -49.40
C GLN A 6 -27.55 -38.66 -48.24
N GLU A 7 -27.61 -39.18 -47.03
CA GLU A 7 -27.00 -38.52 -45.87
C GLU A 7 -25.47 -38.60 -46.02
N GLU A 8 -24.83 -37.47 -46.27
CA GLU A 8 -23.38 -37.36 -46.16
C GLU A 8 -23.00 -37.51 -44.66
N GLU A 9 -22.28 -38.55 -44.33
CA GLU A 9 -21.64 -38.67 -43.01
C GLU A 9 -20.65 -37.54 -42.85
N ILE A 10 -20.93 -36.62 -41.91
CA ILE A 10 -20.02 -35.57 -41.52
C ILE A 10 -18.93 -36.24 -40.65
N ASP A 11 -17.74 -36.37 -41.19
CA ASP A 11 -16.55 -36.82 -40.47
C ASP A 11 -16.19 -35.77 -39.39
N LEU A 12 -16.49 -36.11 -38.15
CA LEU A 12 -16.25 -35.24 -36.98
C LEU A 12 -14.75 -35.04 -36.67
N ASP A 13 -13.87 -35.89 -37.23
CA ASP A 13 -12.42 -35.75 -37.03
C ASP A 13 -11.79 -34.68 -37.92
N THR A 14 -12.51 -34.13 -38.90
CA THR A 14 -12.05 -33.04 -39.76
C THR A 14 -12.50 -31.66 -39.33
N VAL A 15 -13.23 -31.54 -38.23
CA VAL A 15 -13.55 -30.22 -37.64
C VAL A 15 -12.27 -29.67 -36.98
N GLU A 16 -11.42 -29.02 -37.79
CA GLU A 16 -10.36 -28.19 -37.21
C GLU A 16 -10.98 -27.25 -36.14
N GLU A 17 -10.64 -27.50 -34.89
CA GLU A 17 -10.91 -26.56 -33.82
C GLU A 17 -10.42 -25.16 -34.29
N ARG A 18 -11.34 -24.32 -34.71
CA ARG A 18 -11.01 -22.89 -34.94
C ARG A 18 -10.44 -22.34 -33.67
N LYS A 19 -9.10 -22.38 -33.56
CA LYS A 19 -8.38 -21.68 -32.51
C LYS A 19 -8.74 -20.19 -32.64
N LEU A 20 -9.73 -19.79 -31.86
CA LEU A 20 -10.03 -18.36 -31.69
C LEU A 20 -8.69 -17.68 -31.37
N PRO A 21 -8.36 -16.54 -32.04
CA PRO A 21 -7.12 -15.87 -31.75
C PRO A 21 -7.07 -15.60 -30.25
N LYS A 22 -6.01 -16.07 -29.58
CA LYS A 22 -5.79 -15.78 -28.17
C LYS A 22 -5.77 -14.25 -28.06
N LYS A 23 -6.80 -13.68 -27.41
CA LYS A 23 -6.77 -12.26 -27.08
C LYS A 23 -5.51 -12.02 -26.25
N GLU A 24 -4.63 -11.17 -26.74
CA GLU A 24 -3.48 -10.71 -25.97
C GLU A 24 -3.97 -10.11 -24.65
N PHE A 25 -3.35 -10.52 -23.55
CA PHE A 25 -3.67 -9.97 -22.25
C PHE A 25 -3.24 -8.50 -22.21
N GLN A 26 -4.17 -7.62 -21.86
CA GLN A 26 -3.90 -6.20 -21.68
C GLN A 26 -3.87 -5.86 -20.20
N LEU A 27 -2.81 -5.16 -19.77
CA LEU A 27 -2.72 -4.66 -18.41
C LEU A 27 -3.88 -3.70 -18.11
N PRO A 28 -4.38 -3.66 -16.87
CA PRO A 28 -5.43 -2.74 -16.47
C PRO A 28 -5.02 -1.27 -16.72
N SER A 29 -5.93 -0.49 -17.30
CA SER A 29 -5.71 0.95 -17.46
C SER A 29 -5.81 1.68 -16.13
N PRO A 30 -4.90 2.63 -15.81
CA PRO A 30 -5.05 3.51 -14.65
C PRO A 30 -6.36 4.31 -14.62
N GLU A 31 -7.06 4.45 -15.76
CA GLU A 31 -8.36 5.10 -15.84
C GLU A 31 -9.48 4.35 -15.09
N LEU A 32 -9.28 3.07 -14.77
CA LEU A 32 -10.19 2.30 -13.90
C LEU A 32 -10.16 2.77 -12.44
N LEU A 33 -9.14 3.53 -12.05
CA LEU A 33 -8.95 4.01 -10.69
C LEU A 33 -9.54 5.41 -10.49
N THR A 34 -10.00 5.66 -9.27
CA THR A 34 -10.50 6.98 -8.87
C THR A 34 -9.45 8.06 -9.05
N ASN A 35 -9.83 9.16 -9.68
CA ASN A 35 -8.95 10.30 -9.86
C ASN A 35 -8.63 10.95 -8.51
N PRO A 36 -7.37 11.35 -8.28
CA PRO A 36 -7.02 12.09 -7.08
C PRO A 36 -7.82 13.40 -7.03
N VAL A 37 -8.51 13.61 -5.93
CA VAL A 37 -9.12 14.90 -5.62
C VAL A 37 -8.12 15.66 -4.78
N SER A 38 -7.55 16.75 -5.31
CA SER A 38 -6.77 17.68 -4.48
C SER A 38 -7.75 18.43 -3.59
N ILE A 39 -7.78 18.09 -2.31
CA ILE A 39 -8.42 18.94 -1.34
C ILE A 39 -7.54 20.20 -1.27
N GLN A 40 -8.00 21.31 -1.84
CA GLN A 40 -7.35 22.60 -1.71
C GLN A 40 -7.39 22.99 -0.22
N GLY A 41 -6.31 22.76 0.48
CA GLY A 41 -6.20 23.00 1.92
C GLY A 41 -5.10 22.20 2.58
N GLY A 42 -3.98 21.97 1.92
CA GLY A 42 -2.75 21.57 2.64
C GLY A 42 -2.49 22.54 3.78
N ILE A 43 -1.92 22.07 4.88
CA ILE A 43 -1.56 22.92 6.05
C ILE A 43 -0.80 24.13 5.55
N SER A 44 -1.30 25.32 5.85
CA SER A 44 -0.63 26.56 5.43
C SER A 44 0.72 26.70 6.13
N LYS A 45 1.63 27.46 5.52
CA LYS A 45 2.94 27.71 6.11
C LYS A 45 2.82 28.39 7.48
N ASP A 46 1.87 29.28 7.63
CA ASP A 46 1.63 30.00 8.88
C ASP A 46 1.13 29.05 9.99
N GLU A 47 0.20 28.14 9.65
CA GLU A 47 -0.26 27.10 10.55
C GLU A 47 0.87 26.13 10.97
N LEU A 48 1.77 25.78 10.05
CA LEU A 48 2.95 24.96 10.39
C LEU A 48 3.87 25.67 11.38
N VAL A 49 4.10 26.98 11.19
CA VAL A 49 4.91 27.81 12.10
C VAL A 49 4.24 27.91 13.47
N GLU A 50 2.94 28.18 13.53
CA GLU A 50 2.18 28.21 14.77
C GLU A 50 2.26 26.90 15.55
N ARG A 51 2.06 25.76 14.85
CA ARG A 51 2.16 24.43 15.46
C ARG A 51 3.58 24.11 15.94
N ALA A 52 4.61 24.54 15.21
CA ALA A 52 6.00 24.39 15.62
C ALA A 52 6.32 25.17 16.89
N ASN A 53 5.87 26.43 16.97
CA ASN A 53 6.03 27.28 18.15
C ASN A 53 5.28 26.72 19.37
N PHE A 54 4.05 26.23 19.14
CA PHE A 54 3.25 25.64 20.20
C PHE A 54 3.88 24.34 20.73
N LEU A 55 4.42 23.49 19.84
CA LEU A 55 5.15 22.27 20.23
C LEU A 55 6.39 22.65 21.08
N GLN A 56 7.17 23.64 20.64
CA GLN A 56 8.35 24.06 21.36
C GLN A 56 8.01 24.60 22.77
N GLN A 57 6.99 25.44 22.90
CA GLN A 57 6.52 25.95 24.19
C GLN A 57 6.01 24.83 25.11
N SER A 58 5.34 23.83 24.52
CA SER A 58 4.86 22.66 25.27
C SER A 58 6.01 21.85 25.84
N LEU A 59 7.05 21.60 25.04
CA LEU A 59 8.28 20.94 25.49
C LEU A 59 8.95 21.70 26.64
N GLU A 60 9.08 23.00 26.51
CA GLU A 60 9.64 23.87 27.56
C GLU A 60 8.81 23.81 28.86
N THR A 61 7.47 23.82 28.75
CA THR A 61 6.55 23.69 29.88
C THR A 61 6.73 22.38 30.63
N PHE A 62 7.02 21.29 29.89
CA PHE A 62 7.32 19.98 30.48
C PHE A 62 8.79 19.84 30.93
N GLY A 63 9.58 20.91 30.89
CA GLY A 63 10.96 20.90 31.34
C GLY A 63 11.94 20.23 30.40
N VAL A 64 11.59 20.09 29.12
CA VAL A 64 12.44 19.55 28.06
C VAL A 64 12.77 20.67 27.07
N ILE A 65 14.00 21.19 27.14
CA ILE A 65 14.42 22.31 26.30
C ILE A 65 14.94 21.75 24.96
N GLY A 66 14.38 22.27 23.87
CA GLY A 66 14.80 21.96 22.51
C GLY A 66 14.24 22.97 21.52
N LYS A 67 14.88 23.10 20.37
CA LYS A 67 14.47 24.01 19.31
C LYS A 67 13.95 23.26 18.11
N VAL A 68 12.78 23.63 17.60
CA VAL A 68 12.28 23.09 16.31
C VAL A 68 13.13 23.70 15.20
N VAL A 69 13.87 22.85 14.49
CA VAL A 69 14.82 23.27 13.43
C VAL A 69 14.28 23.01 12.04
N ASN A 70 13.36 22.05 11.89
CA ASN A 70 12.74 21.72 10.62
C ASN A 70 11.32 21.20 10.83
N VAL A 71 10.45 21.44 9.83
CA VAL A 71 9.08 20.91 9.79
C VAL A 71 8.84 20.33 8.41
N SER A 72 8.53 19.04 8.35
CA SER A 72 8.24 18.30 7.12
C SER A 72 6.77 17.86 7.10
N PRO A 73 5.88 18.60 6.41
CA PRO A 73 4.48 18.23 6.30
C PRO A 73 4.32 17.05 5.36
N GLY A 74 3.67 15.99 5.83
CA GLY A 74 3.22 14.86 5.02
C GLY A 74 1.70 14.86 4.85
N PRO A 75 1.16 13.91 4.07
CA PRO A 75 -0.28 13.85 3.80
C PRO A 75 -1.12 13.50 5.04
N VAL A 76 -0.59 12.69 5.95
CA VAL A 76 -1.31 12.18 7.12
C VAL A 76 -0.74 12.71 8.42
N ILE A 77 0.58 12.85 8.48
CA ILE A 77 1.33 13.30 9.65
C ILE A 77 2.30 14.40 9.25
N THR A 78 2.63 15.27 10.21
CA THR A 78 3.71 16.25 10.09
C THR A 78 4.87 15.83 11.00
N LEU A 79 6.08 15.80 10.47
CA LEU A 79 7.31 15.54 11.23
C LEU A 79 7.94 16.86 11.65
N PHE A 80 8.10 17.06 12.96
CA PHE A 80 8.84 18.15 13.55
C PHE A 80 10.21 17.63 13.99
N GLU A 81 11.28 18.23 13.46
CA GLU A 81 12.65 17.94 13.91
C GLU A 81 13.05 18.90 15.00
N VAL A 82 13.36 18.37 16.18
CA VAL A 82 13.72 19.14 17.35
C VAL A 82 15.18 18.85 17.70
N GLU A 83 15.98 19.90 17.80
CA GLU A 83 17.34 19.82 18.30
C GLU A 83 17.32 19.99 19.83
N PRO A 84 17.70 18.95 20.61
CA PRO A 84 17.78 19.04 22.07
C PRO A 84 18.82 20.08 22.50
N ALA A 85 18.52 20.83 23.53
CA ALA A 85 19.51 21.72 24.16
C ALA A 85 20.64 20.89 24.80
N GLU A 86 21.79 21.50 24.98
CA GLU A 86 22.96 20.87 25.60
C GLU A 86 22.61 20.22 26.96
N GLY A 87 23.00 18.98 27.17
CA GLY A 87 22.73 18.23 28.40
C GLY A 87 21.32 17.61 28.49
N VAL A 88 20.43 17.85 27.52
CA VAL A 88 19.09 17.24 27.52
C VAL A 88 19.15 15.83 26.89
N ARG A 89 18.73 14.83 27.67
CA ARG A 89 18.71 13.43 27.22
C ARG A 89 17.50 13.16 26.30
N VAL A 90 17.74 12.48 25.17
CA VAL A 90 16.69 12.13 24.17
C VAL A 90 15.52 11.33 24.76
N ASN A 91 15.76 10.49 25.77
CA ASN A 91 14.72 9.71 26.44
C ASN A 91 13.65 10.60 27.13
N LYS A 92 13.98 11.85 27.48
CA LYS A 92 12.97 12.77 28.02
C LYS A 92 11.90 13.11 26.99
N PHE A 93 12.27 13.25 25.71
CA PHE A 93 11.30 13.46 24.63
C PHE A 93 10.39 12.24 24.43
N VAL A 94 10.96 11.01 24.49
CA VAL A 94 10.19 9.78 24.34
C VAL A 94 9.15 9.64 25.44
N ALA A 95 9.52 9.97 26.68
CA ALA A 95 8.63 9.89 27.85
C ALA A 95 7.43 10.85 27.76
N LEU A 96 7.55 11.93 26.97
CA LEU A 96 6.49 12.92 26.82
C LEU A 96 5.48 12.61 25.70
N SER A 97 5.58 11.47 25.03
CA SER A 97 4.73 11.15 23.87
C SER A 97 3.23 11.29 24.14
N ASP A 98 2.77 10.82 25.30
CA ASP A 98 1.36 10.87 25.69
C ASP A 98 0.92 12.26 26.14
N ASP A 99 1.79 12.98 26.86
CA ASP A 99 1.54 14.38 27.27
C ASP A 99 1.47 15.30 26.05
N LEU A 100 2.38 15.12 25.10
CA LEU A 100 2.35 15.84 23.82
C LEU A 100 1.09 15.50 23.01
N ALA A 101 0.67 14.24 22.97
CA ALA A 101 -0.55 13.84 22.28
C ALA A 101 -1.77 14.60 22.86
N ARG A 102 -1.85 14.70 24.19
CA ARG A 102 -2.91 15.44 24.89
C ARG A 102 -2.89 16.92 24.55
N VAL A 103 -1.73 17.58 24.64
CA VAL A 103 -1.60 19.02 24.44
C VAL A 103 -1.78 19.41 22.98
N MET A 104 -1.27 18.59 22.04
CA MET A 104 -1.38 18.83 20.60
C MET A 104 -2.75 18.38 20.05
N GLU A 105 -3.68 17.91 20.91
CA GLU A 105 -5.00 17.39 20.53
C GLU A 105 -4.91 16.28 19.47
N ALA A 106 -3.87 15.45 19.55
CA ALA A 106 -3.60 14.38 18.62
C ALA A 106 -4.00 13.03 19.22
N SER A 107 -4.48 12.11 18.37
CA SER A 107 -4.82 10.75 18.81
C SER A 107 -3.61 9.98 19.31
N ARG A 108 -2.42 10.30 18.80
CA ARG A 108 -1.13 9.70 19.17
C ARG A 108 0.00 10.60 18.66
N VAL A 109 1.07 10.71 19.45
CA VAL A 109 2.34 11.31 19.02
C VAL A 109 3.41 10.21 19.03
N ARG A 110 4.24 10.15 17.99
CA ARG A 110 5.37 9.25 17.93
C ARG A 110 6.67 10.02 17.99
N VAL A 111 7.58 9.59 18.86
CA VAL A 111 8.89 10.21 19.01
C VAL A 111 9.96 9.27 18.45
N ILE A 112 10.75 9.77 17.51
CA ILE A 112 11.90 9.09 16.89
C ILE A 112 13.15 9.72 17.48
N ALA A 113 13.83 9.02 18.36
CA ALA A 113 14.92 9.59 19.14
C ALA A 113 16.14 8.67 19.23
N PRO A 114 17.24 8.98 18.54
CA PRO A 114 17.40 10.06 17.56
C PRO A 114 16.83 9.73 16.18
N ILE A 115 16.71 10.73 15.30
CA ILE A 115 16.46 10.47 13.88
C ILE A 115 17.71 9.78 13.30
N PRO A 116 17.56 8.67 12.55
CA PRO A 116 18.70 7.99 11.94
C PRO A 116 19.57 8.95 11.11
N GLY A 117 20.88 8.98 11.43
CA GLY A 117 21.85 9.83 10.75
C GLY A 117 21.84 11.32 11.19
N LYS A 118 21.04 11.71 12.20
CA LYS A 118 20.98 13.08 12.74
C LYS A 118 21.12 13.07 14.26
N SER A 119 21.51 14.22 14.82
CA SER A 119 21.51 14.46 16.27
C SER A 119 20.14 14.93 16.82
N SER A 120 19.21 15.24 15.94
CA SER A 120 17.88 15.74 16.27
C SER A 120 16.90 14.59 16.62
N VAL A 121 15.83 14.99 17.33
CA VAL A 121 14.69 14.13 17.67
C VAL A 121 13.54 14.45 16.72
N GLY A 122 12.91 13.44 16.15
CA GLY A 122 11.72 13.57 15.34
C GLY A 122 10.47 13.41 16.18
N ILE A 123 9.51 14.33 16.05
CA ILE A 123 8.19 14.26 16.68
C ILE A 123 7.16 14.23 15.56
N GLU A 124 6.53 13.07 15.36
CA GLU A 124 5.46 12.88 14.38
C GLU A 124 4.11 13.18 15.02
N ILE A 125 3.40 14.14 14.45
CA ILE A 125 2.07 14.57 14.94
C ILE A 125 1.06 14.40 13.80
N PRO A 126 -0.04 13.67 14.00
CA PRO A 126 -1.10 13.55 13.00
C PRO A 126 -1.66 14.91 12.57
N ASN A 127 -1.96 15.03 11.29
CA ASN A 127 -2.64 16.21 10.77
C ASN A 127 -4.10 16.22 11.23
N ARG A 128 -4.67 17.40 11.51
CA ARG A 128 -6.10 17.53 11.86
C ARG A 128 -6.99 17.07 10.70
N ASN A 129 -6.60 17.41 9.49
CA ASN A 129 -7.28 17.02 8.25
C ASN A 129 -6.27 16.24 7.39
N PRO A 130 -6.20 14.90 7.53
CA PRO A 130 -5.28 14.11 6.73
C PRO A 130 -5.73 14.04 5.28
N ASP A 131 -4.80 14.16 4.35
CA ASP A 131 -5.04 13.98 2.93
C ASP A 131 -5.13 12.48 2.58
N MET A 132 -6.04 12.16 1.67
CA MET A 132 -6.13 10.81 1.14
C MET A 132 -5.02 10.56 0.12
N VAL A 133 -4.27 9.48 0.28
CA VAL A 133 -3.27 9.03 -0.68
C VAL A 133 -3.94 8.07 -1.66
N TYR A 134 -4.16 8.54 -2.90
CA TYR A 134 -4.78 7.73 -3.94
C TYR A 134 -3.79 6.78 -4.59
N PHE A 135 -4.16 5.52 -4.74
CA PHE A 135 -3.36 4.50 -5.41
C PHE A 135 -2.97 4.92 -6.83
N LYS A 136 -3.91 5.53 -7.58
CA LYS A 136 -3.66 6.08 -8.94
C LYS A 136 -2.46 7.04 -8.97
N SER A 137 -2.30 7.88 -7.95
CA SER A 137 -1.17 8.82 -7.87
C SER A 137 0.17 8.10 -7.70
N VAL A 138 0.17 6.95 -7.03
CA VAL A 138 1.41 6.20 -6.77
C VAL A 138 1.82 5.41 -8.00
N ILE A 139 0.90 4.69 -8.65
CA ILE A 139 1.22 3.89 -9.85
C ILE A 139 1.58 4.75 -11.06
N ASN A 140 1.03 5.97 -11.17
CA ASN A 140 1.37 6.92 -12.22
C ASN A 140 2.65 7.72 -11.92
N SER A 141 3.29 7.49 -10.78
CA SER A 141 4.54 8.16 -10.45
C SER A 141 5.69 7.63 -11.30
N GLU A 142 6.65 8.51 -11.56
CA GLU A 142 7.87 8.15 -12.30
C GLU A 142 8.63 7.01 -11.59
N LYS A 143 8.65 7.01 -10.27
CA LYS A 143 9.32 6.00 -9.44
C LYS A 143 8.73 4.61 -9.63
N PHE A 144 7.40 4.48 -9.74
CA PHE A 144 6.74 3.21 -10.00
C PHE A 144 6.83 2.81 -11.47
N ALA A 145 6.58 3.75 -12.39
CA ALA A 145 6.56 3.49 -13.84
C ALA A 145 7.93 3.08 -14.40
N LYS A 146 9.03 3.57 -13.83
CA LYS A 146 10.40 3.23 -14.23
C LYS A 146 10.97 1.99 -13.52
N SER A 147 10.18 1.33 -12.69
CA SER A 147 10.65 0.13 -12.00
C SER A 147 10.84 -1.03 -12.96
N GLU A 148 11.99 -1.69 -12.88
CA GLU A 148 12.31 -2.87 -13.68
C GLU A 148 11.68 -4.15 -13.11
N SER A 149 11.42 -4.19 -11.81
CA SER A 149 10.86 -5.36 -11.13
C SER A 149 9.34 -5.44 -11.31
N LYS A 150 8.84 -6.58 -11.77
CA LYS A 150 7.41 -6.90 -11.85
C LYS A 150 6.74 -7.05 -10.48
N LEU A 151 7.53 -7.11 -9.41
CA LEU A 151 7.09 -7.22 -8.03
C LEU A 151 7.29 -5.92 -7.25
N THR A 152 7.41 -4.78 -7.94
CA THR A 152 7.41 -3.47 -7.29
C THR A 152 6.02 -3.15 -6.74
N LEU A 153 5.98 -2.80 -5.47
CA LEU A 153 4.76 -2.48 -4.73
C LEU A 153 4.59 -0.97 -4.60
N ALA A 154 3.43 -0.46 -4.96
CA ALA A 154 3.03 0.94 -4.76
C ALA A 154 2.46 1.11 -3.36
N ILE A 155 3.29 1.36 -2.36
CA ILE A 155 2.87 1.38 -0.95
C ILE A 155 2.08 2.65 -0.60
N GLY A 156 2.49 3.82 -1.13
CA GLY A 156 1.83 5.08 -0.82
C GLY A 156 2.79 6.26 -0.83
N LYS A 157 2.68 7.11 0.19
CA LYS A 157 3.59 8.23 0.42
C LYS A 157 4.23 8.10 1.80
N SER A 158 5.49 8.50 1.89
CA SER A 158 6.22 8.59 3.15
C SER A 158 5.78 9.83 3.95
N THR A 159 6.33 10.00 5.15
CA THR A 159 6.03 11.11 6.04
C THR A 159 6.42 12.49 5.49
N ASN A 160 7.37 12.52 4.54
CA ASN A 160 7.76 13.75 3.82
C ASN A 160 7.00 13.96 2.50
N GLY A 161 5.95 13.15 2.23
CA GLY A 161 5.11 13.26 1.03
C GLY A 161 5.67 12.61 -0.23
N GLU A 162 6.88 12.04 -0.19
CA GLU A 162 7.47 11.35 -1.32
C GLU A 162 6.82 9.99 -1.59
N ILE A 163 6.77 9.59 -2.86
CA ILE A 163 6.27 8.28 -3.24
C ILE A 163 7.13 7.16 -2.66
N ALA A 164 6.48 6.25 -1.95
CA ALA A 164 7.09 5.07 -1.35
C ALA A 164 6.75 3.82 -2.18
N THR A 165 7.78 3.15 -2.67
CA THR A 165 7.70 1.86 -3.35
C THR A 165 8.62 0.87 -2.66
N LEU A 166 8.25 -0.40 -2.68
CA LEU A 166 9.09 -1.51 -2.21
C LEU A 166 9.18 -2.55 -3.32
N ASP A 167 10.28 -3.27 -3.40
CA ASP A 167 10.42 -4.40 -4.31
C ASP A 167 10.31 -5.72 -3.54
N LEU A 168 9.21 -6.45 -3.77
CA LEU A 168 8.96 -7.73 -3.08
C LEU A 168 10.00 -8.80 -3.48
N ALA A 169 10.59 -8.71 -4.67
CA ALA A 169 11.64 -9.64 -5.08
C ALA A 169 12.89 -9.55 -4.21
N GLN A 170 13.18 -8.36 -3.66
CA GLN A 170 14.31 -8.12 -2.75
C GLN A 170 13.98 -8.44 -1.28
N MET A 171 12.68 -8.57 -0.96
CA MET A 171 12.19 -8.89 0.37
C MET A 171 11.49 -10.25 0.30
N PRO A 172 12.16 -11.36 0.62
CA PRO A 172 11.58 -12.70 0.44
C PRO A 172 10.25 -12.87 1.18
N HIS A 173 10.01 -12.08 2.23
CA HIS A 173 8.78 -12.09 3.01
C HIS A 173 8.39 -10.69 3.45
N LEU A 174 7.08 -10.42 3.49
CA LEU A 174 6.51 -9.17 4.00
C LEU A 174 5.46 -9.49 5.07
N LEU A 175 5.67 -9.04 6.29
CA LEU A 175 4.69 -9.12 7.36
C LEU A 175 3.87 -7.84 7.41
N ILE A 176 2.54 -7.97 7.32
CA ILE A 176 1.60 -6.86 7.44
C ILE A 176 0.76 -7.06 8.70
N ALA A 177 0.88 -6.15 9.65
CA ALA A 177 0.17 -6.19 10.91
C ALA A 177 -0.54 -4.87 11.19
N GLY A 178 -1.67 -4.94 11.91
CA GLY A 178 -2.45 -3.78 12.30
C GLY A 178 -3.71 -4.17 13.06
N THR A 179 -4.24 -3.24 13.85
CA THR A 179 -5.53 -3.39 14.54
C THR A 179 -6.69 -3.36 13.54
N THR A 180 -7.87 -3.74 13.97
CA THR A 180 -9.09 -3.61 13.15
C THR A 180 -9.27 -2.15 12.72
N GLY A 181 -9.54 -1.92 11.44
CA GLY A 181 -9.71 -0.56 10.89
C GLY A 181 -8.41 0.18 10.56
N SER A 182 -7.22 -0.38 10.83
CA SER A 182 -5.92 0.26 10.51
C SER A 182 -5.57 0.29 9.02
N GLY A 183 -6.37 -0.35 8.14
CA GLY A 183 -6.11 -0.41 6.71
C GLY A 183 -5.31 -1.63 6.23
N LYS A 184 -5.12 -2.66 7.06
CA LYS A 184 -4.38 -3.88 6.68
C LYS A 184 -4.90 -4.50 5.37
N SER A 185 -6.22 -4.70 5.24
CA SER A 185 -6.82 -5.27 4.02
C SER A 185 -6.68 -4.33 2.83
N VAL A 186 -6.72 -3.02 3.04
CA VAL A 186 -6.45 -2.02 2.00
C VAL A 186 -5.01 -2.14 1.51
N CYS A 187 -4.05 -2.28 2.42
CA CYS A 187 -2.64 -2.48 2.09
C CYS A 187 -2.43 -3.77 1.27
N MET A 188 -3.05 -4.88 1.68
CA MET A 188 -2.98 -6.14 0.94
C MET A 188 -3.56 -6.01 -0.49
N ASN A 189 -4.72 -5.35 -0.62
CA ASN A 189 -5.30 -5.05 -1.93
C ASN A 189 -4.38 -4.15 -2.78
N THR A 190 -3.74 -3.16 -2.17
CA THR A 190 -2.77 -2.30 -2.85
C THR A 190 -1.57 -3.09 -3.38
N ILE A 191 -1.08 -4.06 -2.61
CA ILE A 191 0.02 -4.95 -3.01
C ILE A 191 -0.37 -5.80 -4.22
N LEU A 192 -1.51 -6.49 -4.14
CA LEU A 192 -2.01 -7.30 -5.25
C LEU A 192 -2.27 -6.44 -6.50
N ALA A 193 -2.93 -5.30 -6.34
CA ALA A 193 -3.16 -4.36 -7.43
C ALA A 193 -1.85 -3.85 -8.05
N SER A 194 -0.81 -3.57 -7.25
CA SER A 194 0.48 -3.13 -7.77
C SER A 194 1.06 -4.13 -8.77
N VAL A 195 1.00 -5.41 -8.47
CA VAL A 195 1.47 -6.47 -9.37
C VAL A 195 0.57 -6.58 -10.59
N LEU A 196 -0.76 -6.54 -10.42
CA LEU A 196 -1.72 -6.63 -11.53
C LEU A 196 -1.59 -5.48 -12.54
N TYR A 197 -1.12 -4.32 -12.12
CA TYR A 197 -0.93 -3.15 -12.99
C TYR A 197 0.38 -3.17 -13.79
N GLN A 198 1.30 -4.11 -13.52
CA GLN A 198 2.60 -4.15 -14.21
C GLN A 198 3.05 -5.54 -14.67
N ALA A 199 2.36 -6.61 -14.25
CA ALA A 199 2.73 -7.98 -14.63
C ALA A 199 1.58 -8.69 -15.35
N THR A 200 1.92 -9.42 -16.42
CA THR A 200 0.98 -10.31 -17.11
C THR A 200 0.82 -11.64 -16.37
N PRO A 201 -0.23 -12.42 -16.67
CA PRO A 201 -0.41 -13.75 -16.08
C PRO A 201 0.72 -14.74 -16.37
N ASP A 202 1.49 -14.52 -17.43
CA ASP A 202 2.62 -15.39 -17.79
C ASP A 202 3.89 -15.02 -16.98
N GLU A 203 3.97 -13.78 -16.47
CA GLU A 203 5.10 -13.28 -15.69
C GLU A 203 4.93 -13.55 -14.19
N VAL A 204 3.70 -13.40 -13.65
CA VAL A 204 3.42 -13.56 -12.22
C VAL A 204 2.13 -14.32 -11.98
N LYS A 205 2.18 -15.29 -11.07
CA LYS A 205 1.03 -16.01 -10.53
C LYS A 205 0.91 -15.82 -9.03
N PHE A 206 -0.32 -15.83 -8.54
CA PHE A 206 -0.63 -15.79 -7.12
C PHE A 206 -1.11 -17.15 -6.62
N VAL A 207 -0.69 -17.53 -5.44
CA VAL A 207 -1.36 -18.49 -4.56
C VAL A 207 -1.93 -17.71 -3.39
N ILE A 208 -3.25 -17.71 -3.24
CA ILE A 208 -3.95 -16.94 -2.22
C ILE A 208 -4.56 -17.89 -1.20
N VAL A 209 -4.21 -17.70 0.08
CA VAL A 209 -4.78 -18.43 1.21
C VAL A 209 -5.59 -17.45 2.06
N ASP A 210 -6.92 -17.64 2.13
CA ASP A 210 -7.84 -16.82 2.92
C ASP A 210 -8.74 -17.72 3.79
N PRO A 211 -8.29 -18.12 4.99
CA PRO A 211 -9.05 -19.00 5.86
C PRO A 211 -10.35 -18.37 6.36
N LYS A 212 -10.47 -17.05 6.31
CA LYS A 212 -11.70 -16.32 6.73
C LYS A 212 -12.73 -16.19 5.61
N LYS A 213 -12.37 -16.43 4.37
CA LYS A 213 -13.23 -16.33 3.17
C LYS A 213 -13.86 -14.95 2.94
N VAL A 214 -13.26 -13.90 3.46
CA VAL A 214 -13.85 -12.55 3.48
C VAL A 214 -13.06 -11.56 2.65
N GLU A 215 -11.75 -11.49 2.84
CA GLU A 215 -10.95 -10.38 2.31
C GLU A 215 -10.54 -10.60 0.85
N MET A 216 -10.25 -11.85 0.46
CA MET A 216 -9.66 -12.17 -0.84
C MET A 216 -10.67 -12.77 -1.85
N ALA A 217 -11.95 -12.94 -1.47
CA ALA A 217 -12.97 -13.56 -2.31
C ALA A 217 -13.16 -12.87 -3.68
N VAL A 218 -12.94 -11.56 -3.76
CA VAL A 218 -13.03 -10.77 -5.00
C VAL A 218 -12.02 -11.24 -6.07
N TYR A 219 -10.88 -11.78 -5.66
CA TYR A 219 -9.82 -12.24 -6.54
C TYR A 219 -10.11 -13.61 -7.21
N ARG A 220 -11.21 -14.29 -6.88
CA ARG A 220 -11.64 -15.51 -7.58
C ARG A 220 -11.81 -15.30 -9.08
N SER A 221 -12.16 -14.09 -9.49
CA SER A 221 -12.27 -13.72 -10.91
C SER A 221 -10.95 -13.86 -11.68
N LEU A 222 -9.81 -13.86 -10.98
CA LEU A 222 -8.48 -14.05 -11.57
C LEU A 222 -8.10 -15.52 -11.78
N SER A 223 -8.99 -16.48 -11.53
CA SER A 223 -8.73 -17.93 -11.67
C SER A 223 -8.25 -18.33 -13.07
N LYS A 224 -8.71 -17.62 -14.12
CA LYS A 224 -8.29 -17.85 -15.51
C LYS A 224 -7.02 -17.10 -15.91
N TYR A 225 -6.48 -16.28 -15.03
CA TYR A 225 -5.38 -15.36 -15.32
C TYR A 225 -4.23 -15.54 -14.34
N HIS A 226 -4.25 -14.77 -13.24
CA HIS A 226 -3.13 -14.67 -12.30
C HIS A 226 -3.15 -15.68 -11.15
N LEU A 227 -4.25 -16.40 -10.90
CA LEU A 227 -4.22 -17.44 -9.88
C LEU A 227 -3.58 -18.71 -10.42
N LEU A 228 -2.68 -19.31 -9.65
CA LEU A 228 -2.08 -20.59 -9.96
C LEU A 228 -3.14 -21.68 -9.72
N LYS A 229 -3.35 -22.52 -10.75
CA LYS A 229 -4.18 -23.72 -10.61
C LYS A 229 -3.33 -24.84 -10.02
N ILE A 230 -3.77 -25.39 -8.89
CA ILE A 230 -3.13 -26.53 -8.24
C ILE A 230 -3.97 -27.76 -8.53
N GLU A 231 -3.34 -28.84 -9.01
CA GLU A 231 -4.05 -30.02 -9.58
C GLU A 231 -5.01 -30.69 -8.59
N ASP A 232 -4.64 -30.78 -7.33
CA ASP A 232 -5.43 -31.45 -6.30
C ASP A 232 -6.37 -30.51 -5.51
N ILE A 233 -6.51 -29.25 -5.95
CA ILE A 233 -7.31 -28.24 -5.25
C ILE A 233 -8.31 -27.59 -6.21
N ASP A 234 -9.60 -27.85 -6.02
CA ASP A 234 -10.67 -27.30 -6.86
C ASP A 234 -10.99 -25.81 -6.57
N GLU A 235 -10.59 -25.29 -5.41
CA GLU A 235 -10.86 -23.91 -5.02
C GLU A 235 -9.75 -22.95 -5.51
N PRO A 236 -10.09 -21.89 -6.23
CA PRO A 236 -9.08 -20.94 -6.75
C PRO A 236 -8.43 -20.07 -5.67
N ILE A 237 -9.09 -19.94 -4.50
CA ILE A 237 -8.54 -19.32 -3.29
C ILE A 237 -8.64 -20.37 -2.19
N ILE A 238 -7.52 -20.69 -1.61
CA ILE A 238 -7.39 -21.74 -0.59
C ILE A 238 -8.01 -21.25 0.71
N THR A 239 -8.93 -22.04 1.26
CA THR A 239 -9.67 -21.64 2.46
C THR A 239 -9.50 -22.60 3.64
N THR A 240 -8.91 -23.77 3.42
CA THR A 240 -8.68 -24.78 4.44
C THR A 240 -7.20 -25.00 4.73
N PRO A 241 -6.82 -25.34 5.97
CA PRO A 241 -5.43 -25.64 6.31
C PRO A 241 -4.86 -26.82 5.54
N GLU A 242 -5.68 -27.84 5.25
CA GLU A 242 -5.28 -29.04 4.51
C GLU A 242 -4.83 -28.66 3.10
N ASN A 243 -5.62 -27.87 2.39
CA ASN A 243 -5.29 -27.39 1.05
C ASN A 243 -4.09 -26.43 1.05
N ALA A 244 -3.90 -25.66 2.15
CA ALA A 244 -2.74 -24.78 2.27
C ALA A 244 -1.41 -25.54 2.46
N VAL A 245 -1.45 -26.78 2.96
CA VAL A 245 -0.26 -27.65 3.05
C VAL A 245 0.09 -28.29 1.70
N ILE A 246 -0.92 -28.52 0.86
CA ILE A 246 -0.74 -29.10 -0.48
C ILE A 246 -0.19 -28.06 -1.46
N ALA A 247 -0.58 -26.80 -1.29
CA ALA A 247 -0.18 -25.68 -2.15
C ALA A 247 1.26 -25.22 -1.93
#